data_5b0decbe8f63afe7e7d83d764915d070
#
_entry.id   5b0decbe8f63afe7e7d83d764915d070
#
_cell.length_a   1.000
_cell.length_b   1.000
_cell.length_c   1.000
_cell.angle_alpha   90.00
_cell.angle_beta   90.00
_cell.angle_gamma   90.00
#
_symmetry.space_group_name_H-M   'P 1'
#
loop_
_entity.id
_entity.type
_entity.pdbx_description
1 polymer ?
#
loop_
_entity_poly.entity_id
_entity_poly.type
_entity_poly.pdbx_seq_one_letter_code
_entity_poly.pdbx_strand_id
1 'polypeptide(L)'
;MAAEPAVASLLKPLDLVGYASRTTPPHFSARTIDTRQVSLADLRGKVVLLNFWASWCLECRPEMPVLERLHRELAQQGLAVIGINAREERGAVRRYANELGLTFPVVLDPDGKINAQYGVVGLPTTFIVGRDGRAVALAVGPREWAGAAGRALIHALLVEAGPRPGAP
;
A
#
# COMPACT_ATOMS: atom_id res chain seq x y z
N MET A 1 10.63 -14.19 15.58
CA MET A 1 11.51 -14.86 14.58
C MET A 1 10.82 -15.95 13.78
N ALA A 2 9.79 -16.60 14.31
CA ALA A 2 9.06 -17.66 13.57
C ALA A 2 8.13 -17.17 12.45
N ALA A 3 7.77 -15.86 12.43
CA ALA A 3 6.85 -15.30 11.44
C ALA A 3 7.51 -14.97 10.09
N GLU A 4 8.80 -14.67 10.06
CA GLU A 4 9.48 -14.32 8.80
C GLU A 4 9.51 -15.46 7.77
N PRO A 5 9.84 -16.70 8.13
CA PRO A 5 9.77 -17.79 7.15
C PRO A 5 8.37 -18.03 6.59
N ALA A 6 7.33 -17.84 7.42
CA ALA A 6 5.95 -18.00 7.00
C ALA A 6 5.55 -16.91 5.99
N VAL A 7 5.92 -15.64 6.25
CA VAL A 7 5.66 -14.52 5.34
C VAL A 7 6.40 -14.73 4.02
N ALA A 8 7.67 -15.10 4.06
CA ALA A 8 8.47 -15.34 2.86
C ALA A 8 7.82 -16.37 1.92
N SER A 9 7.25 -17.43 2.48
CA SER A 9 6.58 -18.47 1.68
C SER A 9 5.28 -17.99 1.03
N LEU A 10 4.67 -16.90 1.53
CA LEU A 10 3.43 -16.34 1.03
C LEU A 10 3.63 -15.31 -0.09
N LEU A 11 4.87 -14.92 -0.37
CA LEU A 11 5.17 -13.95 -1.43
C LEU A 11 5.10 -14.57 -2.83
N LYS A 12 5.55 -15.81 -2.95
CA LYS A 12 5.66 -16.50 -4.25
C LYS A 12 4.32 -16.69 -4.96
N PRO A 13 3.24 -17.11 -4.30
CA PRO A 13 1.94 -17.25 -4.97
C PRO A 13 1.39 -15.98 -5.60
N LEU A 14 1.87 -14.81 -5.14
CA LEU A 14 1.51 -13.50 -5.67
C LEU A 14 2.57 -12.92 -6.61
N ASP A 15 3.63 -13.67 -6.87
CA ASP A 15 4.77 -13.21 -7.67
C ASP A 15 5.33 -11.87 -7.16
N LEU A 16 5.54 -11.78 -5.85
CA LEU A 16 6.08 -10.59 -5.23
C LEU A 16 7.61 -10.67 -5.13
N VAL A 17 8.24 -9.52 -5.29
CA VAL A 17 9.67 -9.37 -5.04
C VAL A 17 9.88 -9.08 -3.56
N GLY A 18 10.34 -10.07 -2.82
CA GLY A 18 10.68 -9.92 -1.41
C GLY A 18 12.04 -9.28 -1.20
N TYR A 19 12.18 -8.54 -0.12
CA TYR A 19 13.50 -8.06 0.32
C TYR A 19 14.22 -9.17 1.07
N ALA A 20 15.54 -9.29 0.88
CA ALA A 20 16.37 -10.26 1.61
C ALA A 20 16.26 -10.05 3.12
N SER A 21 16.16 -8.81 3.55
CA SER A 21 15.73 -8.42 4.89
C SER A 21 14.77 -7.25 4.76
N ARG A 22 13.82 -7.14 5.70
CA ARG A 22 12.90 -6.00 5.71
C ARG A 22 13.68 -4.70 5.74
N THR A 23 13.27 -3.73 4.94
CA THR A 23 13.97 -2.46 4.79
C THR A 23 13.06 -1.29 5.18
N THR A 24 13.66 -0.20 5.65
CA THR A 24 12.91 1.02 5.97
C THR A 24 12.52 1.72 4.67
N PRO A 25 11.20 1.87 4.40
CA PRO A 25 10.75 2.58 3.21
C PRO A 25 11.03 4.09 3.34
N PRO A 26 11.17 4.80 2.22
CA PRO A 26 11.30 6.26 2.25
C PRO A 26 10.14 6.91 2.99
N HIS A 27 10.44 7.89 3.84
CA HIS A 27 9.40 8.65 4.51
C HIS A 27 8.70 9.58 3.53
N PHE A 28 7.40 9.71 3.67
CA PHE A 28 6.64 10.74 2.99
C PHE A 28 5.59 11.35 3.91
N SER A 29 5.21 12.58 3.59
CA SER A 29 4.08 13.28 4.19
C SER A 29 3.45 14.14 3.09
N ALA A 30 2.19 13.93 2.81
CA ALA A 30 1.54 14.58 1.68
C ALA A 30 0.03 14.73 1.90
N ARG A 31 -0.59 15.60 1.10
CA ARG A 31 -2.03 15.84 1.18
C ARG A 31 -2.80 14.80 0.39
N THR A 32 -3.97 14.46 0.91
CA THR A 32 -4.95 13.63 0.22
C THR A 32 -5.90 14.47 -0.64
N ILE A 33 -6.71 13.80 -1.44
CA ILE A 33 -7.74 14.46 -2.28
C ILE A 33 -8.79 15.21 -1.46
N ASP A 34 -8.99 14.82 -0.21
CA ASP A 34 -9.90 15.50 0.74
C ASP A 34 -9.16 16.44 1.70
N THR A 35 -7.96 16.86 1.32
CA THR A 35 -7.12 17.88 1.98
C THR A 35 -6.55 17.51 3.35
N ARG A 36 -6.67 16.25 3.75
CA ARG A 36 -6.00 15.76 4.96
C ARG A 36 -4.51 15.53 4.70
N GLN A 37 -3.72 15.55 5.75
CA GLN A 37 -2.30 15.21 5.70
C GLN A 37 -2.13 13.76 6.11
N VAL A 38 -1.39 12.99 5.31
CA VAL A 38 -1.04 11.60 5.61
C VAL A 38 0.47 11.45 5.53
N SER A 39 1.06 10.85 6.55
CA SER A 39 2.48 10.48 6.55
C SER A 39 2.65 8.99 6.78
N LEU A 40 3.75 8.43 6.31
CA LEU A 40 4.06 7.02 6.56
C LEU A 40 4.24 6.77 8.07
N ALA A 41 4.80 7.72 8.79
CA ALA A 41 4.99 7.60 10.25
C ALA A 41 3.66 7.40 11.01
N ASP A 42 2.58 8.02 10.54
CA ASP A 42 1.25 7.89 11.14
C ASP A 42 0.67 6.48 10.99
N LEU A 43 1.21 5.69 10.08
CA LEU A 43 0.72 4.35 9.74
C LEU A 43 1.48 3.23 10.47
N ARG A 44 2.46 3.58 11.28
CA ARG A 44 3.23 2.60 12.05
C ARG A 44 2.30 1.81 12.98
N GLY A 45 2.52 0.50 13.05
CA GLY A 45 1.63 -0.41 13.79
C GLY A 45 0.53 -1.02 12.93
N LYS A 46 0.35 -0.54 11.71
CA LYS A 46 -0.58 -1.11 10.73
C LYS A 46 0.18 -1.86 9.64
N VAL A 47 -0.48 -2.83 9.03
CA VAL A 47 -0.04 -3.38 7.74
C VAL A 47 -0.46 -2.40 6.67
N VAL A 48 0.47 -2.00 5.80
CA VAL A 48 0.19 -0.96 4.80
C VAL A 48 0.39 -1.52 3.39
N LEU A 49 -0.60 -1.34 2.54
CA LEU A 49 -0.48 -1.49 1.11
C LEU A 49 -0.36 -0.09 0.50
N LEU A 50 0.84 0.27 0.05
CA LEU A 50 1.09 1.52 -0.66
C LEU A 50 0.96 1.24 -2.16
N ASN A 51 -0.12 1.67 -2.75
CA ASN A 51 -0.40 1.44 -4.17
C ASN A 51 -0.16 2.72 -4.97
N PHE A 52 0.84 2.69 -5.84
CA PHE A 52 1.16 3.78 -6.77
C PHE A 52 0.35 3.58 -8.06
N TRP A 53 -0.45 4.56 -8.43
CA TRP A 53 -1.42 4.45 -9.52
C TRP A 53 -1.64 5.79 -10.23
N ALA A 54 -2.35 5.74 -11.36
CA ALA A 54 -2.83 6.94 -12.07
C ALA A 54 -4.18 6.66 -12.72
N SER A 55 -4.96 7.69 -12.96
CA SER A 55 -6.29 7.54 -13.58
C SER A 55 -6.21 7.08 -15.05
N TRP A 56 -5.13 7.43 -15.75
CA TRP A 56 -4.87 7.01 -17.13
C TRP A 56 -4.29 5.60 -17.26
N CYS A 57 -3.93 4.97 -16.16
CA CYS A 57 -3.36 3.63 -16.13
C CYS A 57 -4.47 2.58 -16.25
N LEU A 58 -4.54 1.89 -17.38
CA LEU A 58 -5.57 0.88 -17.64
C LEU A 58 -5.49 -0.31 -16.68
N GLU A 59 -4.27 -0.76 -16.36
CA GLU A 59 -4.07 -1.89 -15.45
C GLU A 59 -4.34 -1.55 -13.98
N CYS A 60 -4.28 -0.26 -13.63
CA CYS A 60 -4.59 0.20 -12.29
C CYS A 60 -6.10 0.11 -11.99
N ARG A 61 -6.93 0.38 -13.00
CA ARG A 61 -8.38 0.53 -12.81
C ARG A 61 -9.05 -0.70 -12.20
N PRO A 62 -8.82 -1.94 -12.66
CA PRO A 62 -9.45 -3.12 -12.06
C PRO A 62 -8.98 -3.40 -10.63
N GLU A 63 -7.78 -2.94 -10.26
CA GLU A 63 -7.22 -3.16 -8.93
C GLU A 63 -7.85 -2.25 -7.88
N MET A 64 -8.30 -1.05 -8.26
CA MET A 64 -8.87 -0.08 -7.31
C MET A 64 -10.07 -0.61 -6.52
N PRO A 65 -11.09 -1.22 -7.14
CA PRO A 65 -12.21 -1.82 -6.40
C PRO A 65 -11.78 -2.96 -5.47
N VAL A 66 -10.77 -3.73 -5.87
CA VAL A 66 -10.21 -4.82 -5.05
C VAL A 66 -9.57 -4.25 -3.78
N LEU A 67 -8.77 -3.20 -3.91
CA LEU A 67 -8.16 -2.51 -2.78
C LEU A 67 -9.20 -1.85 -1.87
N GLU A 68 -10.24 -1.26 -2.46
CA GLU A 68 -11.35 -0.66 -1.71
C GLU A 68 -12.08 -1.72 -0.87
N ARG A 69 -12.32 -2.88 -1.44
CA ARG A 69 -12.95 -3.99 -0.73
C ARG A 69 -12.12 -4.42 0.47
N LEU A 70 -10.82 -4.60 0.30
CA LEU A 70 -9.91 -4.93 1.41
C LEU A 70 -9.90 -3.84 2.47
N HIS A 71 -9.87 -2.58 2.06
CA HIS A 71 -9.94 -1.44 2.97
C HIS A 71 -11.19 -1.52 3.86
N ARG A 72 -12.35 -1.70 3.26
CA ARG A 72 -13.62 -1.78 4.00
C ARG A 72 -13.68 -2.97 4.95
N GLU A 73 -13.15 -4.12 4.53
CA GLU A 73 -13.20 -5.34 5.32
C GLU A 73 -12.17 -5.36 6.46
N LEU A 74 -10.97 -4.81 6.25
CA LEU A 74 -9.82 -5.05 7.12
C LEU A 74 -9.26 -3.81 7.81
N ALA A 75 -9.77 -2.62 7.52
CA ALA A 75 -9.24 -1.38 8.13
C ALA A 75 -9.29 -1.42 9.66
N GLN A 76 -10.38 -1.93 10.24
CA GLN A 76 -10.52 -2.04 11.70
C GLN A 76 -9.62 -3.12 12.30
N GLN A 77 -9.15 -4.06 11.48
CA GLN A 77 -8.21 -5.10 11.91
C GLN A 77 -6.74 -4.67 11.79
N GLY A 78 -6.49 -3.46 11.30
CA GLY A 78 -5.15 -2.91 11.21
C GLY A 78 -4.53 -2.82 9.82
N LEU A 79 -5.32 -3.04 8.76
CA LEU A 79 -4.87 -2.80 7.39
C LEU A 79 -5.08 -1.34 7.01
N ALA A 80 -4.05 -0.70 6.47
CA ALA A 80 -4.15 0.59 5.83
C ALA A 80 -3.85 0.44 4.33
N VAL A 81 -4.82 0.77 3.50
CA VAL A 81 -4.63 0.90 2.05
C VAL A 81 -4.44 2.37 1.74
N ILE A 82 -3.33 2.71 1.10
CA ILE A 82 -3.00 4.08 0.72
C ILE A 82 -2.72 4.10 -0.78
N GLY A 83 -3.53 4.84 -1.53
CA GLY A 83 -3.28 5.06 -2.95
C GLY A 83 -2.42 6.32 -3.13
N ILE A 84 -1.26 6.19 -3.78
CA ILE A 84 -0.42 7.34 -4.10
C ILE A 84 -0.56 7.62 -5.59
N ASN A 85 -1.21 8.72 -5.91
CA ASN A 85 -1.50 9.09 -7.30
C ASN A 85 -0.30 9.79 -7.94
N ALA A 86 0.07 9.33 -9.12
CA ALA A 86 1.24 9.80 -9.84
C ALA A 86 0.93 11.02 -10.72
N ARG A 87 1.38 12.20 -10.32
CA ARG A 87 1.48 13.41 -11.16
C ARG A 87 0.16 13.90 -11.78
N GLU A 88 -0.94 13.81 -11.05
CA GLU A 88 -2.23 14.32 -11.53
C GLU A 88 -2.77 15.39 -10.60
N GLU A 89 -3.62 16.25 -11.14
CA GLU A 89 -4.27 17.30 -10.38
C GLU A 89 -5.37 16.74 -9.48
N ARG A 90 -5.54 17.37 -8.33
CA ARG A 90 -6.50 16.95 -7.31
C ARG A 90 -7.92 16.77 -7.87
N GLY A 91 -8.39 17.70 -8.71
CA GLY A 91 -9.75 17.65 -9.25
C GLY A 91 -10.00 16.39 -10.10
N ALA A 92 -9.05 16.04 -10.97
CA ALA A 92 -9.14 14.84 -11.80
C ALA A 92 -9.12 13.56 -10.97
N VAL A 93 -8.22 13.49 -9.99
CA VAL A 93 -8.09 12.32 -9.10
C VAL A 93 -9.34 12.15 -8.25
N ARG A 94 -9.88 13.25 -7.73
CA ARG A 94 -11.10 13.24 -6.92
C ARG A 94 -12.31 12.73 -7.71
N ARG A 95 -12.48 13.21 -8.96
CA ARG A 95 -13.57 12.72 -9.83
C ARG A 95 -13.45 11.21 -10.04
N TYR A 96 -12.25 10.72 -10.35
CA TYR A 96 -12.00 9.31 -10.56
C TYR A 96 -12.28 8.48 -9.30
N ALA A 97 -11.78 8.92 -8.14
CA ALA A 97 -12.02 8.25 -6.87
C ALA A 97 -13.52 8.18 -6.52
N ASN A 98 -14.25 9.26 -6.77
CA ASN A 98 -15.70 9.30 -6.55
C ASN A 98 -16.44 8.33 -7.50
N GLU A 99 -16.02 8.30 -8.76
CA GLU A 99 -16.59 7.39 -9.78
C GLU A 99 -16.46 5.92 -9.37
N LEU A 100 -15.32 5.54 -8.79
CA LEU A 100 -15.05 4.19 -8.33
C LEU A 100 -15.49 3.93 -6.88
N GLY A 101 -16.00 4.94 -6.18
CA GLY A 101 -16.41 4.81 -4.78
C GLY A 101 -15.27 4.52 -3.82
N LEU A 102 -14.07 5.04 -4.09
CA LEU A 102 -12.90 4.82 -3.24
C LEU A 102 -13.03 5.61 -1.94
N THR A 103 -12.84 4.93 -0.80
CA THR A 103 -12.85 5.54 0.53
C THR A 103 -11.51 5.43 1.24
N PHE A 104 -10.59 4.60 0.76
CA PHE A 104 -9.24 4.60 1.31
C PHE A 104 -8.53 5.94 0.99
N PRO A 105 -7.57 6.37 1.81
CA PRO A 105 -6.85 7.62 1.56
C PRO A 105 -6.13 7.62 0.21
N VAL A 106 -6.38 8.65 -0.56
CA VAL A 106 -5.70 8.89 -1.86
C VAL A 106 -4.79 10.09 -1.70
N VAL A 107 -3.49 9.83 -1.71
CA VAL A 107 -2.43 10.81 -1.55
C VAL A 107 -2.05 11.37 -2.91
N LEU A 108 -1.86 12.66 -2.98
CA LEU A 108 -1.43 13.36 -4.19
C LEU A 108 0.10 13.49 -4.22
N ASP A 109 0.67 13.22 -5.37
CA ASP A 109 2.10 13.38 -5.64
C ASP A 109 2.28 14.19 -6.94
N PRO A 110 1.89 15.48 -6.93
CA PRO A 110 1.76 16.27 -8.17
C PRO A 110 3.07 16.47 -8.92
N ASP A 111 4.19 16.52 -8.22
CA ASP A 111 5.52 16.65 -8.81
C ASP A 111 6.27 15.33 -8.99
N GLY A 112 5.69 14.22 -8.55
CA GLY A 112 6.27 12.89 -8.68
C GLY A 112 7.41 12.58 -7.72
N LYS A 113 7.59 13.37 -6.67
CA LYS A 113 8.69 13.18 -5.70
C LYS A 113 8.58 11.87 -4.93
N ILE A 114 7.38 11.51 -4.48
CA ILE A 114 7.16 10.27 -3.74
C ILE A 114 7.42 9.07 -4.65
N ASN A 115 6.87 9.11 -5.88
CA ASN A 115 7.15 8.09 -6.90
C ASN A 115 8.66 7.91 -7.13
N ALA A 116 9.39 9.00 -7.26
CA ALA A 116 10.84 8.97 -7.47
C ALA A 116 11.59 8.39 -6.27
N GLN A 117 11.22 8.78 -5.05
CA GLN A 117 11.82 8.25 -3.82
C GLN A 117 11.66 6.74 -3.67
N TYR A 118 10.50 6.22 -4.09
CA TYR A 118 10.21 4.78 -4.06
C TYR A 118 10.74 4.03 -5.28
N GLY A 119 11.37 4.72 -6.23
CA GLY A 119 11.90 4.10 -7.44
C GLY A 119 10.83 3.51 -8.35
N VAL A 120 9.63 4.07 -8.34
CA VAL A 120 8.51 3.59 -9.15
C VAL A 120 8.78 3.87 -10.62
N VAL A 121 8.86 2.82 -11.44
CA VAL A 121 9.12 2.92 -12.89
C VAL A 121 7.93 2.47 -13.74
N GLY A 122 6.94 1.86 -13.14
CA GLY A 122 5.72 1.40 -13.82
C GLY A 122 4.54 1.38 -12.87
N LEU A 123 3.34 1.45 -13.42
CA LEU A 123 2.09 1.47 -12.64
C LEU A 123 1.20 0.28 -13.04
N PRO A 124 0.46 -0.30 -12.09
CA PRO A 124 0.56 -0.04 -10.66
C PRO A 124 1.81 -0.65 -10.06
N THR A 125 2.33 -0.06 -8.99
CA THR A 125 3.35 -0.66 -8.13
C THR A 125 2.85 -0.62 -6.69
N THR A 126 2.92 -1.74 -5.99
CA THR A 126 2.44 -1.83 -4.62
C THR A 126 3.55 -2.28 -3.69
N PHE A 127 3.82 -1.50 -2.66
CA PHE A 127 4.73 -1.87 -1.57
C PHE A 127 3.92 -2.38 -0.39
N ILE A 128 4.38 -3.48 0.18
CA ILE A 128 3.77 -4.06 1.38
C ILE A 128 4.66 -3.72 2.58
N VAL A 129 4.09 -3.04 3.56
CA VAL A 129 4.79 -2.62 4.77
C VAL A 129 4.18 -3.33 5.96
N GLY A 130 5.01 -3.95 6.78
CA GLY A 130 4.58 -4.67 7.98
C GLY A 130 4.26 -3.72 9.14
N ARG A 131 3.73 -4.28 10.22
CA ARG A 131 3.37 -3.53 11.43
C ARG A 131 4.58 -2.90 12.12
N ASP A 132 5.77 -3.43 11.86
CA ASP A 132 7.05 -2.86 12.33
C ASP A 132 7.49 -1.60 11.55
N GLY A 133 6.73 -1.19 10.54
CA GLY A 133 7.04 -0.04 9.68
C GLY A 133 8.08 -0.34 8.61
N ARG A 134 8.41 -1.61 8.39
CA ARG A 134 9.41 -2.02 7.40
C ARG A 134 8.76 -2.65 6.17
N ALA A 135 9.30 -2.34 5.00
CA ALA A 135 8.86 -2.92 3.75
C ALA A 135 9.27 -4.40 3.66
N VAL A 136 8.30 -5.22 3.31
CA VAL A 136 8.42 -6.69 3.21
C VAL A 136 8.68 -7.13 1.78
N ALA A 137 7.93 -6.53 0.84
CA ALA A 137 7.97 -6.91 -0.57
C ALA A 137 7.31 -5.83 -1.43
N LEU A 138 7.46 -5.98 -2.74
CA LEU A 138 6.77 -5.14 -3.71
C LEU A 138 6.24 -5.96 -4.88
N ALA A 139 5.20 -5.44 -5.52
CA ALA A 139 4.65 -5.96 -6.76
C ALA A 139 4.72 -4.87 -7.83
N VAL A 140 5.22 -5.21 -9.00
CA VAL A 140 5.11 -4.38 -10.21
C VAL A 140 4.01 -5.00 -11.08
N GLY A 141 3.00 -4.20 -11.42
CA GLY A 141 1.78 -4.68 -12.06
C GLY A 141 0.70 -5.09 -11.08
N PRO A 142 -0.53 -5.34 -11.58
CA PRO A 142 -1.68 -5.65 -10.73
C PRO A 142 -1.58 -7.04 -10.08
N ARG A 143 -2.22 -7.19 -8.92
CA ARG A 143 -2.34 -8.46 -8.20
C ARG A 143 -3.75 -8.66 -7.68
N GLU A 144 -4.10 -9.93 -7.44
CA GLU A 144 -5.36 -10.34 -6.83
C GLU A 144 -5.27 -10.25 -5.29
N TRP A 145 -5.17 -9.03 -4.78
CA TRP A 145 -4.97 -8.80 -3.35
C TRP A 145 -6.09 -9.38 -2.48
N ALA A 146 -7.32 -9.41 -2.98
CA ALA A 146 -8.48 -9.95 -2.27
C ALA A 146 -8.70 -11.45 -2.54
N GLY A 147 -7.87 -12.08 -3.34
CA GLY A 147 -7.87 -13.53 -3.54
C GLY A 147 -7.27 -14.28 -2.36
N ALA A 148 -7.29 -15.61 -2.40
CA ALA A 148 -6.82 -16.45 -1.30
C ALA A 148 -5.36 -16.16 -0.91
N ALA A 149 -4.47 -16.01 -1.90
CA ALA A 149 -3.05 -15.75 -1.65
C ALA A 149 -2.82 -14.35 -1.06
N GLY A 150 -3.52 -13.34 -1.58
CA GLY A 150 -3.44 -11.97 -1.06
C GLY A 150 -3.91 -11.86 0.38
N ARG A 151 -5.05 -12.46 0.68
CA ARG A 151 -5.60 -12.48 2.03
C ARG A 151 -4.72 -13.25 3.00
N ALA A 152 -4.15 -14.37 2.58
CA ALA A 152 -3.23 -15.14 3.42
C ALA A 152 -2.00 -14.32 3.82
N LEU A 153 -1.40 -13.59 2.88
CA LEU A 153 -0.26 -12.73 3.17
C LEU A 153 -0.65 -11.58 4.11
N ILE A 154 -1.72 -10.87 3.80
CA ILE A 154 -2.19 -9.76 4.64
C ILE A 154 -2.50 -10.26 6.05
N HIS A 155 -3.19 -11.38 6.17
CA HIS A 155 -3.53 -11.95 7.47
C HIS A 155 -2.29 -12.35 8.27
N ALA A 156 -1.31 -12.98 7.64
CA ALA A 156 -0.05 -13.33 8.29
C ALA A 156 0.67 -12.09 8.84
N LEU A 157 0.66 -10.98 8.11
CA LEU A 157 1.25 -9.73 8.56
C LEU A 157 0.44 -9.08 9.69
N LEU A 158 -0.89 -9.17 9.64
CA LEU A 158 -1.77 -8.62 10.66
C LEU A 158 -1.60 -9.30 12.02
N VAL A 159 -1.28 -10.59 12.05
CA VAL A 159 -1.09 -11.34 13.29
C VAL A 159 0.31 -11.22 13.88
N GLU A 160 1.25 -10.60 13.16
CA GLU A 160 2.57 -10.30 13.71
C GLU A 160 2.47 -9.30 14.86
N ALA A 161 3.44 -9.35 15.79
CA ALA A 161 3.53 -8.37 16.86
C ALA A 161 3.76 -6.96 16.29
N GLY A 162 3.03 -5.98 16.81
CA GLY A 162 3.25 -4.57 16.47
C GLY A 162 4.57 -4.04 17.05
N PRO A 163 4.90 -2.76 16.78
CA PRO A 163 6.10 -2.16 17.35
C PRO A 163 6.04 -2.19 18.87
N ARG A 164 7.21 -2.43 19.47
CA ARG A 164 7.30 -2.41 20.93
C ARG A 164 7.08 -0.97 21.44
N PRO A 165 6.40 -0.80 22.58
CA PRO A 165 6.33 0.52 23.21
C PRO A 165 7.74 1.09 23.43
N GLY A 166 7.96 2.34 22.99
CA GLY A 166 9.25 3.01 23.13
C GLY A 166 10.33 2.63 22.11
N ALA A 167 10.03 1.79 21.14
CA ALA A 167 10.94 1.53 20.02
C ALA A 167 11.04 2.75 19.10
N PRO A 168 12.27 3.17 18.66
CA PRO A 168 12.46 4.32 17.77
C PRO A 168 11.88 4.09 16.36
#